data_2ff279eebe589bfe2b82a2004cb1a18f
#
_entry.id   2ff279eebe589bfe2b82a2004cb1a18f
#
_cell.length_a   1.000
_cell.length_b   1.000
_cell.length_c   1.000
_cell.angle_alpha   90.00
_cell.angle_beta   90.00
_cell.angle_gamma   90.00
#
_symmetry.space_group_name_H-M   'P 1'
#
loop_
_entity.id
_entity.type
_entity.pdbx_description
1 polymer ?
#
loop_
_entity_poly.entity_id
_entity_poly.type
_entity_poly.pdbx_seq_one_letter_code
_entity_poly.pdbx_strand_id
1 'polypeptide(L)'
;IETKGHKHDNSEICVGMIFLPRDNFNVQEDCKTIVEKELTKSNFKIYGWRQVPINTKVLGEKANNNRPEITQVLFKHNDKNLVDKKLERKLYEIRRKIENDIIKNNLEGFYICSLSSKSIIYKGMFLAEALSNFYPDLNDERFISRYAIFHQRFSTNTFPSWNLAQPFRAIAHNGEIN
;
A
#
# COMPACT_ATOMS: atom_id res chain seq x y z
N ILE A 1 -11.60 -0.85 9.23
CA ILE A 1 -12.06 -0.53 7.86
C ILE A 1 -13.49 -1.04 7.75
N GLU A 2 -14.47 -0.15 7.74
CA GLU A 2 -15.86 -0.51 7.57
C GLU A 2 -16.15 -0.73 6.08
N THR A 3 -16.39 -1.96 5.69
CA THR A 3 -16.90 -2.27 4.35
C THR A 3 -18.43 -2.09 4.38
N LYS A 4 -18.90 -0.95 3.89
CA LYS A 4 -20.34 -0.62 3.89
C LYS A 4 -21.17 -1.76 3.28
N GLY A 5 -22.03 -2.38 4.08
CA GLY A 5 -23.11 -3.26 3.62
C GLY A 5 -22.77 -4.73 3.36
N HIS A 6 -21.58 -5.22 3.64
CA HIS A 6 -21.26 -6.64 3.47
C HIS A 6 -21.19 -7.37 4.81
N LYS A 7 -22.05 -8.39 5.00
CA LYS A 7 -21.91 -9.34 6.10
C LYS A 7 -20.55 -10.05 5.93
N HIS A 8 -19.66 -9.87 6.91
CA HIS A 8 -18.33 -10.50 6.87
C HIS A 8 -18.42 -11.99 7.19
N ASP A 9 -18.14 -12.76 6.21
CA ASP A 9 -17.52 -14.06 6.38
C ASP A 9 -16.08 -13.80 6.84
N ASN A 10 -15.61 -14.41 7.94
CA ASN A 10 -14.28 -14.26 8.54
C ASN A 10 -13.13 -14.77 7.64
N SER A 11 -13.36 -14.96 6.38
CA SER A 11 -12.33 -15.34 5.43
C SER A 11 -11.47 -14.14 5.05
N GLU A 12 -10.22 -14.36 4.80
CA GLU A 12 -9.14 -13.39 4.68
C GLU A 12 -9.45 -12.23 3.73
N ILE A 13 -9.72 -11.05 4.29
CA ILE A 13 -9.76 -9.79 3.53
C ILE A 13 -8.32 -9.38 3.23
N CYS A 14 -8.05 -9.07 1.97
CA CYS A 14 -6.78 -8.55 1.53
C CYS A 14 -6.84 -7.03 1.39
N VAL A 15 -5.75 -6.37 1.69
CA VAL A 15 -5.61 -4.92 1.57
C VAL A 15 -4.38 -4.58 0.74
N GLY A 16 -4.56 -3.74 -0.26
CA GLY A 16 -3.47 -3.06 -0.96
C GLY A 16 -3.28 -1.65 -0.41
N MET A 17 -2.08 -1.29 0.05
CA MET A 17 -1.71 0.08 0.34
C MET A 17 -0.93 0.61 -0.85
N ILE A 18 -1.44 1.65 -1.50
CA ILE A 18 -0.96 2.10 -2.81
C ILE A 18 -0.76 3.61 -2.80
N PHE A 19 0.38 4.04 -3.33
CA PHE A 19 0.67 5.42 -3.67
C PHE A 19 0.31 5.67 -5.14
N LEU A 20 -0.45 6.72 -5.41
CA LEU A 20 -0.85 7.16 -6.73
C LEU A 20 -0.31 8.57 -7.01
N PRO A 21 -0.10 8.96 -8.27
CA PRO A 21 0.27 10.34 -8.62
C PRO A 21 -0.83 11.30 -8.16
N ARG A 22 -0.49 12.32 -7.35
CA ARG A 22 -1.48 13.23 -6.76
C ARG A 22 -2.08 14.20 -7.79
N ASP A 23 -1.26 14.67 -8.71
CA ASP A 23 -1.60 15.83 -9.55
C ASP A 23 -2.16 15.44 -10.92
N ASN A 24 -2.39 14.14 -11.18
CA ASN A 24 -2.92 13.66 -12.45
C ASN A 24 -4.02 12.62 -12.24
N PHE A 25 -5.26 13.10 -12.21
CA PHE A 25 -6.44 12.27 -12.00
C PHE A 25 -6.60 11.15 -13.06
N ASN A 26 -6.31 11.44 -14.32
CA ASN A 26 -6.43 10.44 -15.39
C ASN A 26 -5.44 9.29 -15.18
N VAL A 27 -4.19 9.60 -14.83
CA VAL A 27 -3.19 8.58 -14.51
C VAL A 27 -3.57 7.79 -13.24
N GLN A 28 -4.21 8.43 -12.24
CA GLN A 28 -4.73 7.69 -11.08
C GLN A 28 -5.77 6.64 -11.50
N GLU A 29 -6.73 7.01 -12.33
CA GLU A 29 -7.80 6.11 -12.78
C GLU A 29 -7.24 4.98 -13.68
N ASP A 30 -6.27 5.28 -14.54
CA ASP A 30 -5.57 4.27 -15.33
C ASP A 30 -4.84 3.26 -14.43
N CYS A 31 -4.14 3.74 -13.39
CA CYS A 31 -3.48 2.89 -12.40
C CYS A 31 -4.48 2.01 -11.66
N LYS A 32 -5.60 2.57 -11.18
CA LYS A 32 -6.65 1.80 -10.51
C LYS A 32 -7.24 0.74 -11.43
N THR A 33 -7.51 1.09 -12.69
CA THR A 33 -8.02 0.17 -13.71
C THR A 33 -7.09 -1.03 -13.91
N ILE A 34 -5.77 -0.81 -13.97
CA ILE A 34 -4.79 -1.89 -14.06
C ILE A 34 -4.84 -2.80 -12.82
N VAL A 35 -4.88 -2.20 -11.62
CA VAL A 35 -4.98 -2.95 -10.36
C VAL A 35 -6.23 -3.82 -10.34
N GLU A 36 -7.39 -3.24 -10.65
CA GLU A 36 -8.68 -3.93 -10.66
C GLU A 36 -8.73 -5.04 -11.70
N LYS A 37 -8.21 -4.79 -12.89
CA LYS A 37 -8.12 -5.78 -13.97
C LYS A 37 -7.30 -7.01 -13.55
N GLU A 38 -6.12 -6.82 -12.95
CA GLU A 38 -5.27 -7.93 -12.55
C GLU A 38 -5.80 -8.70 -11.34
N LEU A 39 -6.45 -8.01 -10.39
CA LEU A 39 -7.17 -8.65 -9.29
C LEU A 39 -8.36 -9.48 -9.81
N THR A 40 -9.20 -8.92 -10.67
CA THR A 40 -10.39 -9.58 -11.22
C THR A 40 -10.02 -10.79 -12.07
N LYS A 41 -9.03 -10.68 -12.96
CA LYS A 41 -8.48 -11.80 -13.73
C LYS A 41 -7.96 -12.94 -12.85
N SER A 42 -7.50 -12.62 -11.68
CA SER A 42 -6.98 -13.57 -10.70
C SER A 42 -8.04 -14.09 -9.72
N ASN A 43 -9.33 -13.92 -10.06
CA ASN A 43 -10.47 -14.39 -9.28
C ASN A 43 -10.64 -13.72 -7.91
N PHE A 44 -10.27 -12.44 -7.79
CA PHE A 44 -10.57 -11.63 -6.61
C PHE A 44 -11.81 -10.76 -6.84
N LYS A 45 -12.65 -10.67 -5.81
CA LYS A 45 -13.74 -9.70 -5.70
C LYS A 45 -13.23 -8.45 -5.03
N ILE A 46 -13.39 -7.30 -5.67
CA ILE A 46 -13.02 -5.99 -5.12
C ILE A 46 -14.23 -5.42 -4.37
N TYR A 47 -14.00 -4.94 -3.16
CA TYR A 47 -15.00 -4.27 -2.34
C TYR A 47 -15.01 -2.76 -2.56
N GLY A 48 -13.86 -2.19 -2.93
CA GLY A 48 -13.73 -0.78 -3.23
C GLY A 48 -12.38 -0.20 -2.88
N TRP A 49 -12.27 1.09 -3.14
CA TRP A 49 -11.14 1.94 -2.80
C TRP A 49 -11.47 2.84 -1.62
N ARG A 50 -10.48 3.11 -0.83
CA ARG A 50 -10.55 4.03 0.30
C ARG A 50 -9.38 5.00 0.21
N GLN A 51 -9.67 6.29 0.27
CA GLN A 51 -8.63 7.28 0.52
C GLN A 51 -8.18 7.16 1.98
N VAL A 52 -6.88 7.04 2.22
CA VAL A 52 -6.34 6.94 3.57
C VAL A 52 -6.39 8.33 4.23
N PRO A 53 -7.01 8.47 5.41
CA PRO A 53 -6.98 9.72 6.15
C PRO A 53 -5.54 10.07 6.52
N ILE A 54 -5.14 11.31 6.23
CA ILE A 54 -3.81 11.83 6.54
C ILE A 54 -3.89 13.25 7.10
N ASN A 55 -2.96 13.58 7.96
CA ASN A 55 -2.78 14.93 8.48
C ASN A 55 -1.49 15.53 7.89
N THR A 56 -1.65 16.35 6.87
CA THR A 56 -0.52 16.97 6.17
C THR A 56 0.18 18.07 6.98
N LYS A 57 -0.42 18.56 8.07
CA LYS A 57 0.15 19.62 8.90
C LYS A 57 1.46 19.22 9.61
N VAL A 58 1.71 17.91 9.73
CA VAL A 58 2.94 17.37 10.35
C VAL A 58 4.09 17.21 9.37
N LEU A 59 3.87 17.50 8.08
CA LEU A 59 4.88 17.37 7.04
C LEU A 59 5.66 18.65 6.86
N GLY A 60 6.97 18.51 6.62
CA GLY A 60 7.74 19.60 6.05
C GLY A 60 7.34 19.90 4.60
N GLU A 61 7.60 21.10 4.14
CA GLU A 61 7.20 21.60 2.81
C GLU A 61 7.62 20.65 1.66
N LYS A 62 8.89 20.24 1.64
CA LYS A 62 9.42 19.32 0.62
C LYS A 62 8.68 17.98 0.58
N ALA A 63 8.40 17.40 1.75
CA ALA A 63 7.69 16.13 1.86
C ALA A 63 6.23 16.28 1.39
N ASN A 64 5.58 17.40 1.74
CA ASN A 64 4.21 17.65 1.33
C ASN A 64 4.07 17.93 -0.18
N ASN A 65 5.02 18.67 -0.77
CA ASN A 65 5.00 18.97 -2.21
C ASN A 65 5.14 17.71 -3.07
N ASN A 66 5.94 16.74 -2.62
CA ASN A 66 6.14 15.47 -3.33
C ASN A 66 5.25 14.31 -2.83
N ARG A 67 4.26 14.62 -1.99
CA ARG A 67 3.37 13.60 -1.41
C ARG A 67 2.50 12.94 -2.48
N PRO A 68 2.45 11.60 -2.53
CA PRO A 68 1.50 10.91 -3.39
C PRO A 68 0.07 11.00 -2.82
N GLU A 69 -0.90 10.64 -3.63
CA GLU A 69 -2.21 10.25 -3.15
C GLU A 69 -2.11 8.86 -2.52
N ILE A 70 -2.60 8.73 -1.27
CA ILE A 70 -2.45 7.49 -0.50
C ILE A 70 -3.80 6.79 -0.42
N THR A 71 -3.88 5.59 -1.01
CA THR A 71 -5.13 4.86 -1.13
C THR A 71 -5.00 3.42 -0.66
N GLN A 72 -6.13 2.83 -0.32
CA GLN A 72 -6.26 1.40 -0.04
C GLN A 72 -7.29 0.79 -0.97
N VAL A 73 -6.97 -0.38 -1.53
CA VAL A 73 -7.93 -1.25 -2.20
C VAL A 73 -8.24 -2.43 -1.30
N LEU A 74 -9.53 -2.71 -1.10
CA LEU A 74 -10.03 -3.84 -0.32
C LEU A 74 -10.60 -4.88 -1.25
N PHE A 75 -10.18 -6.12 -1.07
CA PHE A 75 -10.57 -7.23 -1.94
C PHE A 75 -10.45 -8.57 -1.23
N LYS A 76 -11.02 -9.62 -1.83
CA LYS A 76 -11.00 -10.98 -1.30
C LYS A 76 -10.96 -11.99 -2.44
N HIS A 77 -10.27 -13.11 -2.25
CA HIS A 77 -10.31 -14.21 -3.20
C HIS A 77 -11.64 -14.98 -3.13
N ASN A 78 -12.19 -15.36 -4.29
CA ASN A 78 -13.46 -16.08 -4.35
C ASN A 78 -13.34 -17.56 -3.92
N ASP A 79 -12.16 -18.17 -4.08
CA ASP A 79 -11.89 -19.51 -3.57
C ASP A 79 -11.49 -19.44 -2.09
N LYS A 80 -12.32 -19.99 -1.21
CA LYS A 80 -12.12 -20.03 0.23
C LYS A 80 -10.97 -20.95 0.67
N ASN A 81 -10.49 -21.83 -0.19
CA ASN A 81 -9.39 -22.75 0.09
C ASN A 81 -8.01 -22.11 -0.21
N LEU A 82 -8.00 -20.98 -0.90
CA LEU A 82 -6.76 -20.22 -1.14
C LEU A 82 -6.46 -19.33 0.06
N VAL A 83 -5.66 -19.84 0.98
CA VAL A 83 -5.34 -19.20 2.26
C VAL A 83 -3.83 -19.18 2.53
N ASP A 84 -3.42 -18.44 3.53
CA ASP A 84 -2.06 -18.44 4.08
C ASP A 84 -0.95 -18.18 3.04
N LYS A 85 0.07 -19.02 3.06
CA LYS A 85 1.24 -18.87 2.16
C LYS A 85 0.88 -18.96 0.68
N LYS A 86 -0.15 -19.74 0.32
CA LYS A 86 -0.61 -19.85 -1.08
C LYS A 86 -1.25 -18.55 -1.54
N LEU A 87 -2.06 -17.93 -0.68
CA LEU A 87 -2.68 -16.64 -0.96
C LEU A 87 -1.62 -15.53 -1.06
N GLU A 88 -0.69 -15.46 -0.11
CA GLU A 88 0.40 -14.46 -0.13
C GLU A 88 1.28 -14.59 -1.39
N ARG A 89 1.60 -15.82 -1.81
CA ARG A 89 2.32 -16.05 -3.08
C ARG A 89 1.52 -15.55 -4.28
N LYS A 90 0.22 -15.82 -4.32
CA LYS A 90 -0.66 -15.33 -5.39
C LYS A 90 -0.71 -13.82 -5.44
N LEU A 91 -0.80 -13.16 -4.28
CA LEU A 91 -0.77 -11.70 -4.16
C LEU A 91 0.57 -11.13 -4.63
N TYR A 92 1.68 -11.79 -4.33
CA TYR A 92 2.99 -11.40 -4.86
C TYR A 92 3.03 -11.45 -6.38
N GLU A 93 2.55 -12.55 -6.99
CA GLU A 93 2.51 -12.71 -8.45
C GLU A 93 1.65 -11.62 -9.12
N ILE A 94 0.49 -11.30 -8.53
CA ILE A 94 -0.40 -10.24 -9.01
C ILE A 94 0.27 -8.87 -8.91
N ARG A 95 0.91 -8.58 -7.78
CA ARG A 95 1.65 -7.34 -7.60
C ARG A 95 2.69 -7.15 -8.70
N ARG A 96 3.47 -8.19 -9.01
CA ARG A 96 4.49 -8.12 -10.07
C ARG A 96 3.88 -7.89 -11.45
N LYS A 97 2.70 -8.45 -11.74
CA LYS A 97 1.98 -8.19 -12.98
C LYS A 97 1.50 -6.75 -13.06
N ILE A 98 0.90 -6.23 -11.99
CA ILE A 98 0.48 -4.83 -11.89
C ILE A 98 1.67 -3.91 -12.13
N GLU A 99 2.78 -4.09 -11.41
CA GLU A 99 3.99 -3.27 -11.54
C GLU A 99 4.53 -3.29 -12.98
N ASN A 100 4.54 -4.46 -13.63
CA ASN A 100 4.97 -4.59 -15.02
C ASN A 100 4.02 -3.88 -16.00
N ASP A 101 2.71 -3.96 -15.80
CA ASP A 101 1.74 -3.30 -16.66
C ASP A 101 1.78 -1.76 -16.48
N ILE A 102 2.01 -1.28 -15.26
CA ILE A 102 2.24 0.14 -14.97
C ILE A 102 3.48 0.66 -15.74
N ILE A 103 4.58 -0.08 -15.68
CA ILE A 103 5.82 0.27 -16.41
C ILE A 103 5.60 0.28 -17.92
N LYS A 104 4.94 -0.76 -18.48
CA LYS A 104 4.64 -0.85 -19.91
C LYS A 104 3.77 0.29 -20.44
N ASN A 105 2.89 0.83 -19.61
CA ASN A 105 2.03 1.95 -19.96
C ASN A 105 2.63 3.32 -19.62
N ASN A 106 3.90 3.36 -19.15
CA ASN A 106 4.61 4.58 -18.75
C ASN A 106 3.84 5.41 -17.71
N LEU A 107 3.17 4.77 -16.76
CA LEU A 107 2.42 5.44 -15.70
C LEU A 107 3.34 5.73 -14.51
N GLU A 108 3.75 6.98 -14.39
CA GLU A 108 4.65 7.42 -13.32
C GLU A 108 3.91 7.72 -12.01
N GLY A 109 4.64 7.68 -10.89
CA GLY A 109 4.10 8.03 -9.56
C GLY A 109 3.29 6.93 -8.88
N PHE A 110 3.19 5.75 -9.48
CA PHE A 110 2.55 4.58 -8.89
C PHE A 110 3.51 3.74 -8.05
N TYR A 111 3.08 3.33 -6.85
CA TYR A 111 3.86 2.42 -6.01
C TYR A 111 2.97 1.59 -5.08
N ILE A 112 3.18 0.28 -5.03
CA ILE A 112 2.50 -0.62 -4.08
C ILE A 112 3.36 -0.77 -2.83
N CYS A 113 2.95 -0.16 -1.71
CA CYS A 113 3.61 -0.33 -0.42
C CYS A 113 3.43 -1.75 0.11
N SER A 114 2.19 -2.26 0.07
CA SER A 114 1.84 -3.63 0.44
C SER A 114 0.63 -4.10 -0.34
N LEU A 115 0.54 -5.41 -0.58
CA LEU A 115 -0.62 -6.12 -1.13
C LEU A 115 -0.66 -7.49 -0.44
N SER A 116 -1.46 -7.63 0.63
CA SER A 116 -1.38 -8.78 1.54
C SER A 116 -2.69 -9.01 2.28
N SER A 117 -2.91 -10.25 2.73
CA SER A 117 -3.96 -10.61 3.67
C SER A 117 -3.49 -10.55 5.14
N LYS A 118 -2.18 -10.36 5.38
CA LYS A 118 -1.56 -10.51 6.71
C LYS A 118 -0.86 -9.27 7.22
N SER A 119 -0.47 -8.38 6.34
CA SER A 119 0.32 -7.19 6.70
C SER A 119 -0.09 -5.96 5.90
N ILE A 120 0.08 -4.80 6.52
CA ILE A 120 -0.11 -3.51 5.88
C ILE A 120 1.09 -2.62 6.19
N ILE A 121 1.54 -1.85 5.22
CA ILE A 121 2.69 -0.95 5.38
C ILE A 121 2.23 0.50 5.34
N TYR A 122 2.36 1.17 6.46
CA TYR A 122 2.27 2.62 6.60
C TYR A 122 3.67 3.21 6.57
N LYS A 123 3.96 4.07 5.61
CA LYS A 123 5.28 4.69 5.45
C LYS A 123 5.19 6.07 4.81
N GLY A 124 6.27 6.84 4.92
CA GLY A 124 6.34 8.15 4.29
C GLY A 124 7.60 8.93 4.62
N MET A 125 7.66 10.17 4.15
CA MET A 125 8.78 11.10 4.36
C MET A 125 8.48 12.02 5.55
N PHE A 126 8.60 11.50 6.76
CA PHE A 126 8.42 12.24 8.02
C PHE A 126 9.26 11.62 9.14
N LEU A 127 9.41 12.33 10.23
CA LEU A 127 10.09 11.82 11.42
C LEU A 127 9.24 10.72 12.09
N ALA A 128 9.88 9.77 12.77
CA ALA A 128 9.21 8.60 13.36
C ALA A 128 8.07 8.99 14.32
N GLU A 129 8.26 10.02 15.13
CA GLU A 129 7.26 10.55 16.06
C GLU A 129 6.03 11.16 15.37
N ALA A 130 6.15 11.52 14.11
CA ALA A 130 5.03 12.05 13.33
C ALA A 130 4.14 10.95 12.71
N LEU A 131 4.53 9.67 12.75
CA LEU A 131 3.85 8.58 12.06
C LEU A 131 2.36 8.48 12.43
N SER A 132 2.05 8.40 13.72
CA SER A 132 0.66 8.27 14.19
C SER A 132 -0.13 9.57 14.04
N ASN A 133 0.55 10.71 14.08
CA ASN A 133 -0.07 12.01 13.81
C ASN A 133 -0.38 12.20 12.31
N PHE A 134 0.46 11.65 11.43
CA PHE A 134 0.25 11.68 9.98
C PHE A 134 -0.83 10.71 9.53
N TYR A 135 -0.86 9.50 10.09
CA TYR A 135 -1.84 8.48 9.81
C TYR A 135 -2.80 8.27 11.00
N PRO A 136 -3.92 9.00 11.08
CA PRO A 136 -4.90 8.86 12.16
C PRO A 136 -5.44 7.43 12.34
N ASP A 137 -5.44 6.61 11.30
CA ASP A 137 -5.80 5.19 11.37
C ASP A 137 -5.03 4.43 12.45
N LEU A 138 -3.76 4.80 12.69
CA LEU A 138 -2.89 4.14 13.68
C LEU A 138 -3.26 4.47 15.12
N ASN A 139 -4.08 5.49 15.36
CA ASN A 139 -4.61 5.86 16.67
C ASN A 139 -6.01 5.28 16.94
N ASP A 140 -6.61 4.57 15.98
CA ASP A 140 -7.90 3.91 16.18
C ASP A 140 -7.72 2.65 17.06
N GLU A 141 -8.43 2.59 18.19
CA GLU A 141 -8.35 1.46 19.14
C GLU A 141 -8.69 0.11 18.50
N ARG A 142 -9.42 0.11 17.38
CA ARG A 142 -9.73 -1.09 16.60
C ARG A 142 -8.57 -1.56 15.73
N PHE A 143 -7.53 -0.73 15.55
CA PHE A 143 -6.35 -1.09 14.78
C PHE A 143 -5.41 -1.97 15.63
N ILE A 144 -5.74 -3.25 15.74
CA ILE A 144 -5.03 -4.21 16.56
C ILE A 144 -4.07 -5.02 15.69
N SER A 145 -2.82 -5.14 16.14
CA SER A 145 -1.78 -5.94 15.49
C SER A 145 -1.07 -6.83 16.51
N ARG A 146 -0.62 -8.03 16.08
CA ARG A 146 0.19 -8.91 16.92
C ARG A 146 1.60 -8.39 17.14
N TYR A 147 2.16 -7.70 16.14
CA TYR A 147 3.48 -7.09 16.17
C TYR A 147 3.56 -5.98 15.14
N ALA A 148 4.52 -5.09 15.31
CA ALA A 148 4.87 -4.09 14.33
C ALA A 148 6.38 -4.15 14.07
N ILE A 149 6.77 -4.08 12.79
CA ILE A 149 8.15 -3.87 12.37
C ILE A 149 8.25 -2.42 11.89
N PHE A 150 9.21 -1.68 12.42
CA PHE A 150 9.38 -0.28 12.07
C PHE A 150 10.82 0.04 11.72
N HIS A 151 10.98 1.09 10.91
CA HIS A 151 12.27 1.68 10.57
C HIS A 151 12.14 3.20 10.64
N GLN A 152 13.01 3.86 11.39
CA GLN A 152 12.86 5.29 11.64
C GLN A 152 13.86 6.15 10.87
N ARG A 153 14.91 5.56 10.31
CA ARG A 153 15.95 6.29 9.58
C ARG A 153 15.80 6.12 8.08
N PHE A 154 15.85 7.21 7.33
CA PHE A 154 16.02 7.16 5.89
C PHE A 154 17.49 6.86 5.52
N SER A 155 17.77 6.49 4.27
CA SER A 155 19.13 6.30 3.78
C SER A 155 19.98 7.57 3.90
N THR A 156 21.28 7.42 4.13
CA THR A 156 22.24 8.55 4.18
C THR A 156 22.75 8.97 2.82
N ASN A 157 22.71 8.07 1.82
CA ASN A 157 23.38 8.23 0.51
C ASN A 157 22.42 8.39 -0.66
N THR A 158 21.11 8.34 -0.44
CA THR A 158 20.10 8.52 -1.49
C THR A 158 19.18 9.70 -1.19
N PHE A 159 18.70 10.36 -2.24
CA PHE A 159 17.68 11.39 -2.07
C PHE A 159 16.38 10.78 -1.55
N PRO A 160 15.79 11.35 -0.49
CA PRO A 160 14.55 10.86 0.07
C PRO A 160 13.41 10.96 -0.92
N SER A 161 12.62 9.89 -1.02
CA SER A 161 11.36 9.87 -1.76
C SER A 161 10.33 8.99 -1.06
N TRP A 162 9.06 9.20 -1.31
CA TRP A 162 7.97 8.49 -0.63
C TRP A 162 8.01 6.98 -0.86
N ASN A 163 8.29 6.55 -2.08
CA ASN A 163 8.38 5.14 -2.44
C ASN A 163 9.62 4.45 -1.86
N LEU A 164 10.71 5.19 -1.67
CA LEU A 164 11.96 4.67 -1.10
C LEU A 164 12.01 4.74 0.44
N ALA A 165 11.03 5.37 1.10
CA ALA A 165 10.90 5.29 2.54
C ALA A 165 10.74 3.83 2.98
N GLN A 166 11.39 3.43 4.08
CA GLN A 166 11.21 2.11 4.67
C GLN A 166 9.92 2.05 5.54
N PRO A 167 9.42 0.87 5.91
CA PRO A 167 9.96 -0.45 5.57
C PRO A 167 9.62 -0.91 4.16
N PHE A 168 10.47 -1.75 3.61
CA PHE A 168 10.16 -2.53 2.41
C PHE A 168 9.58 -3.87 2.83
N ARG A 169 8.70 -4.44 2.00
CA ARG A 169 8.10 -5.74 2.27
C ARG A 169 9.12 -6.88 2.21
N ALA A 170 10.05 -6.79 1.29
CA ALA A 170 11.18 -7.71 1.17
C ALA A 170 12.39 -6.94 0.66
N ILE A 171 13.54 -7.21 1.24
CA ILE A 171 14.80 -6.61 0.87
C ILE A 171 15.89 -7.68 0.93
N ALA A 172 16.82 -7.64 0.00
CA ALA A 172 18.01 -8.47 0.00
C ALA A 172 19.19 -7.68 -0.56
N HIS A 173 20.35 -7.84 0.06
CA HIS A 173 21.58 -7.18 -0.35
C HIS A 173 22.79 -8.02 0.09
N ASN A 174 23.96 -7.71 -0.45
CA ASN A 174 25.22 -8.36 -0.13
C ASN A 174 26.21 -7.44 0.62
N GLY A 175 25.73 -6.36 1.20
CA GLY A 175 26.55 -5.36 1.87
C GLY A 175 25.68 -4.25 2.45
N GLU A 176 26.11 -2.99 2.27
CA GLU A 176 25.39 -1.82 2.77
C GLU A 176 24.12 -1.54 1.95
N ILE A 177 23.04 -1.14 2.66
CA ILE A 177 21.79 -0.68 2.06
C ILE A 177 21.78 0.84 2.12
N ASN A 178 21.65 1.47 0.98
CA ASN A 178 21.51 2.91 0.84
C ASN A 178 20.13 3.28 0.28
#